data_b79cda11ea180eb8d70cd6712d15b09a
#
_entry.id   b79cda11ea180eb8d70cd6712d15b09a
#
_cell.length_a   1.000
_cell.length_b   1.000
_cell.length_c   1.000
_cell.angle_alpha   90.00
_cell.angle_beta   90.00
_cell.angle_gamma   90.00
#
_symmetry.space_group_name_H-M   'P 1'
#
loop_
_entity.id
_entity.type
_entity.pdbx_description
1 polymer ?
#
loop_
_entity_poly.entity_id
_entity_poly.type
_entity_poly.pdbx_seq_one_letter_code
_entity_poly.pdbx_strand_id
1 'polypeptide(L)'
;MMNGHKGNTSRVAAGKTGVGRRTFLKTTAASAGLATVAGCLGGGDDGGISLGALYITSGFASLYGEEAARGYELAVEEINDNGGIDGEEVTVISRDTEGDATTAGRQMRSLIEEEGVDGLFGLDSSGVAQALAPQVAEFQMPFMVTHAATPFLTSPEGEHEDSVGNEYVFRNANNLTQDIYGAARVADELDATEWATIGPDYAFGYETWDYFQAFCEGLGVDAEFTTEQYPGLETGDYSPYISAVMDEEPDGVITPLWGADLTTFLGQAEDAGWFDQIDHTLFSVGMGTDLPADGSPLVEGEHASTRYDPFEPDTDENSSFREQYYDEYDNLPTYNAEGAYRAVYLYKGAIESAGSTGPDELVETFTGMEHSGPVGDYRFNEETNQATVPSIWGTVSYDDEWESNVLDPVDVYEATPDVVNDALGDSDLPSGV
;
A
#
# COMPACT_ATOMS: atom_id res chain seq x y z
N MET A 1 43.13 44.76 -26.78
CA MET A 1 44.08 43.86 -27.47
C MET A 1 43.81 42.44 -27.04
N MET A 2 43.43 41.64 -28.03
CA MET A 2 43.54 40.18 -28.17
C MET A 2 42.76 39.29 -27.21
N ASN A 3 41.68 38.72 -27.69
CA ASN A 3 41.49 37.41 -28.36
C ASN A 3 41.62 36.28 -27.36
N GLY A 4 40.60 35.52 -27.04
CA GLY A 4 39.72 34.72 -27.88
C GLY A 4 40.12 33.28 -27.71
N HIS A 5 39.25 32.42 -27.16
CA HIS A 5 39.03 31.10 -27.76
C HIS A 5 37.78 30.47 -27.13
N LYS A 6 36.77 30.36 -27.95
CA LYS A 6 35.60 29.50 -27.71
C LYS A 6 36.00 28.07 -28.08
N GLY A 7 35.98 27.15 -27.16
CA GLY A 7 36.02 25.71 -27.41
C GLY A 7 34.60 25.18 -27.55
N ASN A 8 34.23 24.89 -28.78
CA ASN A 8 32.99 24.24 -29.18
C ASN A 8 33.22 22.72 -29.11
N THR A 9 32.60 22.03 -28.18
CA THR A 9 32.54 20.57 -28.22
C THR A 9 31.09 20.15 -28.51
N SER A 10 30.92 19.88 -29.84
CA SER A 10 29.71 19.20 -30.34
C SER A 10 29.60 17.80 -29.75
N ARG A 11 28.53 17.56 -28.95
CA ARG A 11 28.07 16.21 -28.62
C ARG A 11 27.30 15.65 -29.81
N VAL A 12 27.79 14.53 -30.29
CA VAL A 12 27.17 13.71 -31.34
C VAL A 12 25.97 13.00 -30.69
N ALA A 13 24.78 13.29 -31.16
CA ALA A 13 23.58 12.55 -30.82
C ALA A 13 23.67 11.13 -31.40
N ALA A 14 23.65 10.12 -30.54
CA ALA A 14 23.47 8.74 -30.93
C ALA A 14 21.97 8.49 -31.10
N GLY A 15 21.53 8.34 -32.36
CA GLY A 15 20.16 8.00 -32.67
C GLY A 15 19.80 6.58 -32.18
N LYS A 16 18.85 6.47 -31.26
CA LYS A 16 18.16 5.20 -30.95
C LYS A 16 17.21 4.92 -32.11
N THR A 17 17.50 3.90 -32.91
CA THR A 17 16.53 3.31 -33.82
C THR A 17 15.68 2.31 -33.02
N GLY A 18 14.52 2.76 -32.55
CA GLY A 18 13.50 1.92 -31.98
C GLY A 18 12.87 1.03 -33.07
N VAL A 19 13.07 -0.28 -32.95
CA VAL A 19 12.31 -1.28 -33.74
C VAL A 19 11.08 -1.62 -32.91
N GLY A 20 9.95 -1.00 -33.27
CA GLY A 20 8.64 -1.37 -32.74
C GLY A 20 8.25 -2.80 -33.16
N ARG A 21 8.10 -3.66 -32.20
CA ARG A 21 7.44 -4.96 -32.36
C ARG A 21 6.09 -4.90 -31.67
N ARG A 22 5.04 -4.80 -32.43
CA ARG A 22 3.74 -5.42 -32.15
C ARG A 22 2.78 -5.17 -33.33
N THR A 23 2.69 -6.16 -34.19
CA THR A 23 1.50 -6.36 -35.03
C THR A 23 0.96 -7.75 -34.68
N PHE A 24 -0.01 -7.81 -33.82
CA PHE A 24 -0.74 -9.05 -33.56
C PHE A 24 -1.87 -9.17 -34.59
N LEU A 25 -1.71 -10.14 -35.49
CA LEU A 25 -2.72 -10.54 -36.47
C LEU A 25 -3.90 -11.18 -35.75
N LYS A 26 -5.08 -10.57 -35.86
CA LYS A 26 -6.36 -11.27 -35.66
C LYS A 26 -6.60 -12.20 -36.83
N THR A 27 -6.58 -13.50 -36.57
CA THR A 27 -7.05 -14.51 -37.57
C THR A 27 -8.26 -15.22 -36.97
N THR A 28 -9.42 -14.84 -37.45
CA THR A 28 -10.68 -15.57 -37.25
C THR A 28 -10.68 -16.78 -38.15
N ALA A 29 -10.81 -17.97 -37.60
CA ALA A 29 -11.21 -19.15 -38.38
C ALA A 29 -12.25 -19.94 -37.61
N ALA A 30 -13.49 -19.85 -38.10
CA ALA A 30 -14.57 -20.75 -37.72
C ALA A 30 -14.43 -22.08 -38.45
N SER A 31 -14.53 -23.20 -37.75
CA SER A 31 -15.05 -24.42 -38.33
C SER A 31 -15.57 -25.37 -37.25
N ALA A 32 -16.83 -25.73 -37.43
CA ALA A 32 -17.58 -26.66 -36.61
C ALA A 32 -17.07 -28.08 -36.72
N GLY A 33 -17.13 -28.82 -35.62
CA GLY A 33 -16.93 -30.25 -35.58
C GLY A 33 -17.49 -30.83 -34.29
N LEU A 34 -18.77 -31.29 -34.33
CA LEU A 34 -19.37 -32.10 -33.28
C LEU A 34 -18.65 -33.45 -33.19
N ALA A 35 -18.12 -33.78 -32.04
CA ALA A 35 -17.89 -35.15 -31.64
C ALA A 35 -18.28 -35.30 -30.17
N THR A 36 -19.47 -35.91 -29.98
CA THR A 36 -19.91 -36.40 -28.67
C THR A 36 -19.08 -37.62 -28.29
N VAL A 37 -18.33 -37.49 -27.17
CA VAL A 37 -17.91 -38.66 -26.39
C VAL A 37 -18.36 -38.44 -24.95
N ALA A 38 -19.35 -39.21 -24.55
CA ALA A 38 -19.70 -39.37 -23.14
C ALA A 38 -18.66 -40.28 -22.47
N GLY A 39 -18.20 -39.83 -21.30
CA GLY A 39 -17.55 -40.79 -20.42
C GLY A 39 -16.48 -40.16 -19.50
N CYS A 40 -16.80 -40.30 -18.24
CA CYS A 40 -16.00 -40.24 -17.06
C CYS A 40 -16.08 -38.94 -16.28
N LEU A 41 -16.97 -38.98 -15.28
CA LEU A 41 -16.82 -38.35 -14.00
C LEU A 41 -15.47 -38.79 -13.39
N GLY A 42 -14.52 -37.91 -13.45
CA GLY A 42 -13.30 -37.89 -12.70
C GLY A 42 -12.98 -36.40 -12.53
N GLY A 43 -13.00 -35.88 -11.32
CA GLY A 43 -12.46 -34.56 -11.05
C GLY A 43 -11.03 -34.56 -11.57
N GLY A 44 -10.80 -33.90 -12.68
CA GLY A 44 -9.49 -33.52 -13.14
C GLY A 44 -9.28 -32.14 -12.51
N ASP A 45 -8.43 -32.09 -11.55
CA ASP A 45 -7.66 -30.93 -11.18
C ASP A 45 -7.01 -30.45 -12.48
N ASP A 46 -7.51 -29.40 -13.09
CA ASP A 46 -6.76 -28.64 -14.09
C ASP A 46 -5.76 -27.82 -13.26
N GLY A 47 -4.64 -28.48 -12.92
CA GLY A 47 -3.63 -28.05 -11.97
C GLY A 47 -3.06 -26.68 -12.32
N GLY A 48 -3.52 -25.66 -11.65
CA GLY A 48 -3.01 -24.30 -11.62
C GLY A 48 -3.23 -23.72 -10.23
N ILE A 49 -2.38 -22.79 -9.83
CA ILE A 49 -2.50 -22.07 -8.56
C ILE A 49 -3.40 -20.88 -8.77
N SER A 50 -4.44 -20.76 -7.95
CA SER A 50 -5.42 -19.68 -8.05
C SER A 50 -5.42 -18.82 -6.77
N LEU A 51 -5.16 -17.52 -6.89
CA LEU A 51 -5.21 -16.57 -5.78
C LEU A 51 -6.41 -15.64 -5.93
N GLY A 52 -7.05 -15.30 -4.81
CA GLY A 52 -8.16 -14.36 -4.76
C GLY A 52 -7.70 -12.97 -4.35
N ALA A 53 -8.00 -11.95 -5.16
CA ALA A 53 -7.68 -10.55 -4.84
C ALA A 53 -8.94 -9.77 -4.45
N LEU A 54 -8.88 -9.00 -3.36
CA LEU A 54 -9.96 -8.19 -2.83
C LEU A 54 -9.52 -6.73 -2.71
N TYR A 55 -9.98 -5.87 -3.63
CA TYR A 55 -9.63 -4.45 -3.68
C TYR A 55 -10.86 -3.58 -3.94
N ILE A 56 -10.72 -2.27 -3.70
CA ILE A 56 -11.71 -1.27 -4.14
C ILE A 56 -11.38 -0.94 -5.60
N THR A 57 -12.17 -1.47 -6.55
CA THR A 57 -11.96 -1.24 -7.99
C THR A 57 -13.02 -0.33 -8.60
N SER A 58 -13.91 0.23 -7.77
CA SER A 58 -14.91 1.22 -8.17
C SER A 58 -15.08 2.31 -7.11
N GLY A 59 -15.59 3.49 -7.50
CA GLY A 59 -15.86 4.59 -6.56
C GLY A 59 -14.62 5.40 -6.18
N PHE A 60 -14.60 5.95 -4.96
CA PHE A 60 -13.66 6.99 -4.49
C PHE A 60 -12.19 6.56 -4.43
N ALA A 61 -11.92 5.27 -4.32
CA ALA A 61 -10.57 4.73 -4.21
C ALA A 61 -10.23 3.72 -5.32
N SER A 62 -10.94 3.78 -6.47
CA SER A 62 -10.72 2.85 -7.58
C SER A 62 -9.30 2.87 -8.13
N LEU A 63 -8.62 4.02 -8.07
CA LEU A 63 -7.23 4.14 -8.49
C LEU A 63 -6.31 3.18 -7.72
N TYR A 64 -6.51 3.00 -6.43
CA TYR A 64 -5.70 2.09 -5.61
C TYR A 64 -5.87 0.64 -6.03
N GLY A 65 -7.11 0.22 -6.30
CA GLY A 65 -7.38 -1.11 -6.84
C GLY A 65 -6.84 -1.32 -8.25
N GLU A 66 -6.84 -0.29 -9.10
CA GLU A 66 -6.23 -0.33 -10.44
C GLU A 66 -4.71 -0.48 -10.36
N GLU A 67 -4.05 0.28 -9.48
CA GLU A 67 -2.60 0.18 -9.25
C GLU A 67 -2.22 -1.19 -8.65
N ALA A 68 -2.98 -1.69 -7.67
CA ALA A 68 -2.80 -3.03 -7.14
C ALA A 68 -2.93 -4.11 -8.25
N ALA A 69 -3.90 -3.94 -9.17
CA ALA A 69 -4.08 -4.86 -10.29
C ALA A 69 -2.86 -4.89 -11.21
N ARG A 70 -2.29 -3.74 -11.55
CA ARG A 70 -1.04 -3.65 -12.32
C ARG A 70 0.12 -4.38 -11.62
N GLY A 71 0.23 -4.23 -10.30
CA GLY A 71 1.27 -4.88 -9.51
C GLY A 71 1.15 -6.41 -9.55
N TYR A 72 -0.01 -6.99 -9.19
CA TYR A 72 -0.13 -8.44 -9.20
C TYR A 72 -0.15 -9.03 -10.62
N GLU A 73 -0.65 -8.32 -11.64
CA GLU A 73 -0.58 -8.77 -13.03
C GLU A 73 0.86 -8.87 -13.52
N LEU A 74 1.72 -7.90 -13.19
CA LEU A 74 3.15 -7.95 -13.48
C LEU A 74 3.81 -9.15 -12.80
N ALA A 75 3.54 -9.39 -11.50
CA ALA A 75 4.07 -10.54 -10.77
C ALA A 75 3.64 -11.87 -11.40
N VAL A 76 2.38 -12.01 -11.77
CA VAL A 76 1.82 -13.21 -12.40
C VAL A 76 2.47 -13.44 -13.77
N GLU A 77 2.63 -12.40 -14.59
CA GLU A 77 3.31 -12.53 -15.90
C GLU A 77 4.75 -13.01 -15.72
N GLU A 78 5.52 -12.38 -14.82
CA GLU A 78 6.90 -12.77 -14.55
C GLU A 78 7.04 -14.21 -14.04
N ILE A 79 6.19 -14.62 -13.10
CA ILE A 79 6.20 -15.98 -12.54
C ILE A 79 5.87 -17.00 -13.61
N ASN A 80 4.84 -16.76 -14.42
CA ASN A 80 4.39 -17.70 -15.46
C ASN A 80 5.40 -17.78 -16.62
N ASP A 81 6.02 -16.66 -17.01
CA ASP A 81 7.08 -16.65 -18.03
C ASP A 81 8.34 -17.41 -17.55
N ASN A 82 8.57 -17.49 -16.24
CA ASN A 82 9.63 -18.28 -15.64
C ASN A 82 9.22 -19.74 -15.31
N GLY A 83 8.05 -20.19 -15.74
CA GLY A 83 7.60 -21.57 -15.63
C GLY A 83 6.62 -21.87 -14.50
N GLY A 84 6.03 -20.82 -13.91
CA GLY A 84 5.04 -20.93 -12.86
C GLY A 84 5.65 -21.25 -11.48
N ILE A 85 4.81 -21.66 -10.55
CA ILE A 85 5.20 -22.15 -9.22
C ILE A 85 5.22 -23.68 -9.27
N ASP A 86 6.36 -24.30 -9.03
CA ASP A 86 6.56 -25.75 -9.15
C ASP A 86 6.10 -26.35 -10.50
N GLY A 87 6.07 -25.52 -11.55
CA GLY A 87 5.65 -25.91 -12.90
C GLY A 87 4.16 -25.70 -13.18
N GLU A 88 3.41 -25.14 -12.24
CA GLU A 88 1.99 -24.83 -12.36
C GLU A 88 1.77 -23.35 -12.64
N GLU A 89 0.82 -23.03 -13.54
CA GLU A 89 0.48 -21.64 -13.89
C GLU A 89 -0.26 -20.96 -12.73
N VAL A 90 0.08 -19.70 -12.46
CA VAL A 90 -0.58 -18.85 -11.46
C VAL A 90 -1.65 -18.00 -12.12
N THR A 91 -2.80 -17.92 -11.48
CA THR A 91 -3.91 -17.03 -11.87
C THR A 91 -4.40 -16.22 -10.68
N VAL A 92 -4.91 -15.01 -10.93
CA VAL A 92 -5.55 -14.16 -9.92
C VAL A 92 -6.99 -13.88 -10.31
N ILE A 93 -7.91 -14.11 -9.38
CA ILE A 93 -9.34 -13.80 -9.53
C ILE A 93 -9.65 -12.59 -8.63
N SER A 94 -9.86 -11.44 -9.26
CA SER A 94 -10.15 -10.20 -8.54
C SER A 94 -11.63 -9.99 -8.29
N ARG A 95 -11.97 -9.38 -7.14
CA ARG A 95 -13.33 -8.97 -6.76
C ARG A 95 -13.31 -7.58 -6.16
N ASP A 96 -14.30 -6.77 -6.55
CA ASP A 96 -14.52 -5.43 -6.01
C ASP A 96 -15.18 -5.50 -4.63
N THR A 97 -14.54 -4.89 -3.63
CA THR A 97 -15.07 -4.79 -2.27
C THR A 97 -16.00 -3.59 -2.10
N GLU A 98 -15.97 -2.64 -3.04
CA GLU A 98 -16.70 -1.36 -2.96
C GLU A 98 -16.38 -0.55 -1.66
N GLY A 99 -15.31 -0.92 -0.91
CA GLY A 99 -15.02 -0.37 0.41
C GLY A 99 -16.05 -0.72 1.50
N ASP A 100 -16.96 -1.67 1.21
CA ASP A 100 -18.06 -2.07 2.10
C ASP A 100 -17.82 -3.47 2.66
N ALA A 101 -17.87 -3.61 4.01
CA ALA A 101 -17.59 -4.87 4.69
C ALA A 101 -18.57 -6.01 4.31
N THR A 102 -19.82 -5.68 4.02
CA THR A 102 -20.84 -6.68 3.64
C THR A 102 -20.57 -7.21 2.22
N THR A 103 -20.24 -6.30 1.30
CA THR A 103 -19.86 -6.64 -0.08
C THR A 103 -18.56 -7.44 -0.07
N ALA A 104 -17.53 -6.99 0.65
CA ALA A 104 -16.25 -7.68 0.75
C ALA A 104 -16.40 -9.11 1.31
N GLY A 105 -17.19 -9.29 2.38
CA GLY A 105 -17.47 -10.62 2.96
C GLY A 105 -18.19 -11.56 1.98
N ARG A 106 -19.10 -11.04 1.18
CA ARG A 106 -19.76 -11.82 0.11
C ARG A 106 -18.78 -12.21 -1.00
N GLN A 107 -17.94 -11.29 -1.43
CA GLN A 107 -16.94 -11.53 -2.47
C GLN A 107 -15.85 -12.51 -2.01
N MET A 108 -15.37 -12.37 -0.79
CA MET A 108 -14.43 -13.31 -0.17
C MET A 108 -15.01 -14.74 -0.16
N ARG A 109 -16.26 -14.88 0.29
CA ARG A 109 -16.93 -16.19 0.31
C ARG A 109 -17.09 -16.78 -1.07
N SER A 110 -17.41 -15.98 -2.09
CA SER A 110 -17.48 -16.46 -3.47
C SER A 110 -16.11 -16.93 -3.99
N LEU A 111 -15.02 -16.22 -3.68
CA LEU A 111 -13.66 -16.67 -4.01
C LEU A 111 -13.32 -18.02 -3.39
N ILE A 112 -13.67 -18.21 -2.10
CA ILE A 112 -13.34 -19.44 -1.38
C ILE A 112 -14.26 -20.62 -1.81
N GLU A 113 -15.58 -20.41 -1.79
CA GLU A 113 -16.55 -21.51 -1.92
C GLU A 113 -16.90 -21.85 -3.38
N GLU A 114 -16.86 -20.85 -4.29
CA GLU A 114 -17.29 -21.01 -5.68
C GLU A 114 -16.11 -21.15 -6.65
N GLU A 115 -15.05 -20.33 -6.44
CA GLU A 115 -13.86 -20.34 -7.30
C GLU A 115 -12.79 -21.31 -6.76
N GLY A 116 -12.74 -21.56 -5.45
CA GLY A 116 -11.82 -22.51 -4.83
C GLY A 116 -10.38 -22.02 -4.83
N VAL A 117 -10.14 -20.75 -4.51
CA VAL A 117 -8.80 -20.16 -4.49
C VAL A 117 -7.92 -20.77 -3.40
N ASP A 118 -6.60 -20.83 -3.64
CA ASP A 118 -5.60 -21.39 -2.72
C ASP A 118 -5.16 -20.40 -1.63
N GLY A 119 -5.40 -19.10 -1.83
CA GLY A 119 -5.09 -18.05 -0.87
C GLY A 119 -5.73 -16.73 -1.25
N LEU A 120 -5.76 -15.80 -0.32
CA LEU A 120 -6.35 -14.46 -0.49
C LEU A 120 -5.30 -13.38 -0.27
N PHE A 121 -5.43 -12.26 -0.99
CA PHE A 121 -4.67 -11.05 -0.72
C PHE A 121 -5.47 -9.79 -1.01
N GLY A 122 -5.02 -8.64 -0.48
CA GLY A 122 -5.66 -7.36 -0.75
C GLY A 122 -6.04 -6.56 0.48
N LEU A 123 -7.17 -5.90 0.36
CA LEU A 123 -7.84 -4.97 1.28
C LEU A 123 -7.16 -3.61 1.47
N ASP A 124 -7.95 -2.59 1.13
CA ASP A 124 -7.54 -1.19 1.26
C ASP A 124 -8.03 -0.57 2.58
N SER A 125 -9.24 -0.91 3.02
CA SER A 125 -9.92 -0.30 4.17
C SER A 125 -9.69 -1.05 5.47
N SER A 126 -9.24 -0.33 6.52
CA SER A 126 -9.06 -0.85 7.88
C SER A 126 -10.36 -1.43 8.47
N GLY A 127 -11.49 -0.75 8.31
CA GLY A 127 -12.77 -1.24 8.79
C GLY A 127 -13.26 -2.49 8.08
N VAL A 128 -12.99 -2.63 6.78
CA VAL A 128 -13.28 -3.86 6.02
C VAL A 128 -12.38 -5.00 6.51
N ALA A 129 -11.10 -4.75 6.69
CA ALA A 129 -10.15 -5.76 7.16
C ALA A 129 -10.51 -6.31 8.54
N GLN A 130 -10.84 -5.45 9.51
CA GLN A 130 -11.32 -5.87 10.84
C GLN A 130 -12.59 -6.72 10.76
N ALA A 131 -13.54 -6.37 9.88
CA ALA A 131 -14.77 -7.13 9.71
C ALA A 131 -14.56 -8.50 9.05
N LEU A 132 -13.52 -8.64 8.22
CA LEU A 132 -13.22 -9.90 7.51
C LEU A 132 -12.32 -10.84 8.31
N ALA A 133 -11.44 -10.35 9.16
CA ALA A 133 -10.47 -11.18 9.88
C ALA A 133 -11.10 -12.37 10.65
N PRO A 134 -12.20 -12.23 11.39
CA PRO A 134 -12.86 -13.37 12.02
C PRO A 134 -13.43 -14.39 11.01
N GLN A 135 -13.91 -13.92 9.85
CA GLN A 135 -14.43 -14.78 8.81
C GLN A 135 -13.31 -15.56 8.10
N VAL A 136 -12.15 -14.93 7.91
CA VAL A 136 -10.93 -15.57 7.38
C VAL A 136 -10.54 -16.76 8.27
N ALA A 137 -10.53 -16.57 9.59
CA ALA A 137 -10.27 -17.65 10.55
C ALA A 137 -11.33 -18.76 10.52
N GLU A 138 -12.61 -18.42 10.34
CA GLU A 138 -13.70 -19.42 10.20
C GLU A 138 -13.50 -20.30 8.95
N PHE A 139 -13.04 -19.70 7.85
CA PHE A 139 -12.74 -20.44 6.62
C PHE A 139 -11.37 -21.13 6.64
N GLN A 140 -10.53 -20.84 7.61
CA GLN A 140 -9.13 -21.31 7.69
C GLN A 140 -8.35 -21.00 6.41
N MET A 141 -8.52 -19.78 5.87
CA MET A 141 -7.93 -19.35 4.61
C MET A 141 -6.80 -18.34 4.85
N PRO A 142 -5.56 -18.60 4.43
CA PRO A 142 -4.48 -17.62 4.56
C PRO A 142 -4.80 -16.36 3.77
N PHE A 143 -4.67 -15.21 4.43
CA PHE A 143 -4.98 -13.91 3.86
C PHE A 143 -3.82 -12.93 4.05
N MET A 144 -3.18 -12.55 2.95
CA MET A 144 -2.13 -11.53 2.92
C MET A 144 -2.73 -10.15 2.73
N VAL A 145 -2.81 -9.35 3.79
CA VAL A 145 -3.29 -7.97 3.74
C VAL A 145 -2.18 -7.05 3.24
N THR A 146 -2.48 -6.23 2.22
CA THR A 146 -1.48 -5.43 1.50
C THR A 146 -1.54 -3.94 1.82
N HIS A 147 -2.69 -3.42 2.24
CA HIS A 147 -2.86 -1.96 2.40
C HIS A 147 -3.57 -1.54 3.68
N ALA A 148 -4.57 -2.28 4.17
CA ALA A 148 -5.30 -1.91 5.38
C ALA A 148 -4.36 -1.75 6.58
N ALA A 149 -4.42 -0.59 7.26
CA ALA A 149 -3.38 -0.14 8.17
C ALA A 149 -3.62 -0.44 9.64
N THR A 150 -4.89 -0.60 10.07
CA THR A 150 -5.22 -0.71 11.51
C THR A 150 -4.32 -1.72 12.25
N PRO A 151 -3.71 -1.35 13.37
CA PRO A 151 -2.88 -2.28 14.16
C PRO A 151 -3.71 -3.41 14.80
N PHE A 152 -5.00 -3.20 15.04
CA PHE A 152 -5.90 -4.21 15.60
C PHE A 152 -6.06 -5.46 14.72
N LEU A 153 -5.71 -5.37 13.45
CA LEU A 153 -5.78 -6.49 12.52
C LEU A 153 -4.74 -7.58 12.81
N THR A 154 -3.58 -7.20 13.31
CA THR A 154 -2.45 -8.08 13.65
C THR A 154 -2.20 -8.19 15.15
N SER A 155 -2.84 -7.34 15.97
CA SER A 155 -2.88 -7.50 17.42
C SER A 155 -3.65 -8.76 17.81
N PRO A 156 -3.11 -9.64 18.67
CA PRO A 156 -3.79 -10.87 19.11
C PRO A 156 -5.15 -10.60 19.73
N GLU A 157 -6.13 -11.48 19.47
CA GLU A 157 -7.45 -11.40 20.06
C GLU A 157 -7.37 -11.35 21.61
N GLY A 158 -7.98 -10.32 22.21
CA GLY A 158 -8.03 -10.12 23.66
C GLY A 158 -6.92 -9.22 24.21
N GLU A 159 -5.99 -8.76 23.42
CA GLU A 159 -5.02 -7.72 23.80
C GLU A 159 -5.71 -6.36 23.94
N HIS A 160 -6.61 -6.04 23.03
CA HIS A 160 -7.50 -4.89 23.08
C HIS A 160 -8.91 -5.32 22.68
N GLU A 161 -9.95 -4.50 22.98
CA GLU A 161 -11.34 -4.85 22.66
C GLU A 161 -11.61 -4.94 21.15
N ASP A 162 -10.84 -4.21 20.34
CA ASP A 162 -10.95 -4.17 18.87
C ASP A 162 -9.96 -5.11 18.16
N SER A 163 -9.08 -5.81 18.91
CA SER A 163 -8.11 -6.75 18.35
C SER A 163 -8.79 -7.97 17.72
N VAL A 164 -8.47 -8.23 16.45
CA VAL A 164 -9.02 -9.33 15.64
C VAL A 164 -7.93 -10.20 15.01
N GLY A 165 -6.67 -10.02 15.42
CA GLY A 165 -5.53 -10.77 14.90
C GLY A 165 -5.68 -12.27 15.15
N ASN A 166 -5.39 -13.07 14.14
CA ASN A 166 -5.46 -14.52 14.18
C ASN A 166 -4.42 -15.16 13.26
N GLU A 167 -4.24 -16.46 13.35
CA GLU A 167 -3.19 -17.21 12.66
C GLU A 167 -3.29 -17.21 11.12
N TYR A 168 -4.44 -16.86 10.53
CA TYR A 168 -4.65 -16.85 9.08
C TYR A 168 -4.46 -15.48 8.44
N VAL A 169 -4.33 -14.42 9.23
CA VAL A 169 -4.14 -13.05 8.73
C VAL A 169 -2.69 -12.65 8.84
N PHE A 170 -2.09 -12.28 7.71
CA PHE A 170 -0.74 -11.75 7.58
C PHE A 170 -0.81 -10.37 6.94
N ARG A 171 0.13 -9.48 7.26
CA ARG A 171 0.23 -8.19 6.58
C ARG A 171 1.66 -7.94 6.10
N ASN A 172 1.80 -7.75 4.78
CA ASN A 172 3.10 -7.51 4.16
C ASN A 172 3.51 -6.03 4.11
N ALA A 173 2.58 -5.10 4.32
CA ALA A 173 2.86 -3.66 4.39
C ALA A 173 3.05 -3.17 5.83
N ASN A 174 3.46 -1.92 6.00
CA ASN A 174 3.43 -1.24 7.28
C ASN A 174 2.02 -1.25 7.88
N ASN A 175 1.94 -1.34 9.19
CA ASN A 175 0.74 -0.97 9.90
C ASN A 175 0.78 0.51 10.28
N LEU A 176 -0.34 1.01 10.81
CA LEU A 176 -0.45 2.40 11.21
C LEU A 176 0.58 2.81 12.27
N THR A 177 0.91 1.92 13.21
CA THR A 177 1.89 2.26 14.27
C THR A 177 3.30 2.44 13.72
N GLN A 178 3.67 1.65 12.72
CA GLN A 178 4.95 1.83 12.03
C GLN A 178 4.98 3.17 11.26
N ASP A 179 3.91 3.50 10.54
CA ASP A 179 3.80 4.76 9.80
C ASP A 179 3.81 5.97 10.74
N ILE A 180 3.00 5.96 11.81
CA ILE A 180 2.83 7.10 12.72
C ILE A 180 4.01 7.24 13.70
N TYR A 181 4.73 6.16 14.01
CA TYR A 181 6.04 6.29 14.67
C TYR A 181 6.97 7.19 13.85
N GLY A 182 7.05 6.98 12.53
CA GLY A 182 7.80 7.86 11.64
C GLY A 182 7.27 9.30 11.62
N ALA A 183 5.95 9.50 11.64
CA ALA A 183 5.34 10.83 11.75
C ALA A 183 5.80 11.59 13.00
N ALA A 184 5.81 10.92 14.17
CA ALA A 184 6.27 11.52 15.41
C ALA A 184 7.78 11.82 15.40
N ARG A 185 8.58 11.00 14.68
CA ARG A 185 10.01 11.29 14.47
C ARG A 185 10.22 12.52 13.58
N VAL A 186 9.42 12.65 12.51
CA VAL A 186 9.43 13.88 11.69
C VAL A 186 9.00 15.09 12.52
N ALA A 187 7.93 14.97 13.31
CA ALA A 187 7.45 16.04 14.17
C ALA A 187 8.51 16.52 15.20
N ASP A 188 9.34 15.60 15.74
CA ASP A 188 10.46 15.93 16.66
C ASP A 188 11.56 16.75 15.97
N GLU A 189 11.66 16.70 14.65
CA GLU A 189 12.66 17.42 13.86
C GLU A 189 12.16 18.78 13.35
N LEU A 190 10.85 19.02 13.42
CA LEU A 190 10.22 20.26 12.97
C LEU A 190 10.13 21.30 14.08
N ASP A 191 10.14 22.60 13.72
CA ASP A 191 9.90 23.71 14.64
C ASP A 191 8.38 23.94 14.79
N ALA A 192 7.68 22.92 15.33
CA ALA A 192 6.22 22.87 15.49
C ALA A 192 5.86 22.30 16.86
N THR A 193 5.03 23.03 17.60
CA THR A 193 4.58 22.64 18.95
C THR A 193 3.06 22.49 19.05
N GLU A 194 2.28 23.21 18.26
CA GLU A 194 0.82 23.14 18.26
C GLU A 194 0.33 22.30 17.08
N TRP A 195 -0.26 21.13 17.36
CA TRP A 195 -0.65 20.13 16.37
C TRP A 195 -2.17 19.94 16.30
N ALA A 196 -2.67 19.77 15.09
CA ALA A 196 -4.06 19.43 14.82
C ALA A 196 -4.18 18.22 13.88
N THR A 197 -5.39 17.72 13.69
CA THR A 197 -5.67 16.70 12.68
C THR A 197 -6.92 17.01 11.87
N ILE A 198 -6.91 16.57 10.62
CA ILE A 198 -8.08 16.44 9.76
C ILE A 198 -8.04 15.06 9.10
N GLY A 199 -8.96 14.16 9.45
CA GLY A 199 -8.96 12.75 9.01
C GLY A 199 -10.36 12.24 8.72
N PRO A 200 -10.49 11.09 8.04
CA PRO A 200 -11.80 10.52 7.73
C PRO A 200 -12.53 10.04 9.00
N ASP A 201 -13.87 10.18 9.02
CA ASP A 201 -14.76 9.81 10.13
C ASP A 201 -14.91 8.27 10.25
N TYR A 202 -13.80 7.57 10.51
CA TYR A 202 -13.78 6.13 10.84
C TYR A 202 -12.42 5.75 11.48
N ALA A 203 -12.24 4.46 11.83
CA ALA A 203 -11.08 3.92 12.54
C ALA A 203 -9.74 4.52 12.11
N PHE A 204 -9.44 4.56 10.81
CA PHE A 204 -8.16 5.06 10.30
C PHE A 204 -7.88 6.53 10.68
N GLY A 205 -8.91 7.39 10.65
CA GLY A 205 -8.77 8.79 11.05
C GLY A 205 -8.52 8.95 12.55
N TYR A 206 -9.32 8.27 13.37
CA TYR A 206 -9.20 8.32 14.83
C TYR A 206 -7.90 7.69 15.31
N GLU A 207 -7.57 6.49 14.83
CA GLU A 207 -6.35 5.77 15.19
C GLU A 207 -5.09 6.58 14.82
N THR A 208 -5.06 7.25 13.66
CA THR A 208 -3.92 8.11 13.28
C THR A 208 -3.66 9.18 14.34
N TRP A 209 -4.70 9.85 14.81
CA TRP A 209 -4.57 10.90 15.82
C TRP A 209 -4.18 10.35 17.19
N ASP A 210 -4.82 9.27 17.62
CA ASP A 210 -4.53 8.65 18.91
C ASP A 210 -3.08 8.15 19.00
N TYR A 211 -2.61 7.46 17.95
CA TYR A 211 -1.22 6.99 17.89
C TYR A 211 -0.22 8.13 17.73
N PHE A 212 -0.54 9.18 16.99
CA PHE A 212 0.36 10.34 16.89
C PHE A 212 0.59 11.00 18.24
N GLN A 213 -0.48 11.21 19.01
CA GLN A 213 -0.39 11.72 20.37
C GLN A 213 0.44 10.78 21.27
N ALA A 214 0.15 9.48 21.24
CA ALA A 214 0.86 8.49 22.06
C ALA A 214 2.37 8.45 21.74
N PHE A 215 2.74 8.46 20.46
CA PHE A 215 4.14 8.48 20.06
C PHE A 215 4.84 9.79 20.40
N CYS A 216 4.20 10.94 20.22
CA CYS A 216 4.77 12.22 20.65
C CYS A 216 5.03 12.21 22.17
N GLU A 217 4.10 11.71 22.98
CA GLU A 217 4.27 11.58 24.43
C GLU A 217 5.40 10.60 24.77
N GLY A 218 5.42 9.41 24.18
CA GLY A 218 6.40 8.36 24.48
C GLY A 218 7.83 8.71 24.04
N LEU A 219 7.98 9.44 22.95
CA LEU A 219 9.26 9.95 22.46
C LEU A 219 9.69 11.26 23.15
N GLY A 220 8.78 11.92 23.87
CA GLY A 220 9.06 13.19 24.53
C GLY A 220 9.13 14.38 23.58
N VAL A 221 8.40 14.31 22.46
CA VAL A 221 8.22 15.44 21.52
C VAL A 221 7.46 16.57 22.23
N ASP A 222 7.91 17.81 22.07
CA ASP A 222 7.25 19.00 22.64
C ASP A 222 6.01 19.33 21.79
N ALA A 223 4.88 18.68 22.07
CA ALA A 223 3.65 18.78 21.29
C ALA A 223 2.44 19.10 22.16
N GLU A 224 1.70 20.13 21.79
CA GLU A 224 0.37 20.48 22.31
C GLU A 224 -0.68 20.18 21.23
N PHE A 225 -1.81 19.52 21.58
CA PHE A 225 -2.82 19.08 20.64
C PHE A 225 -4.06 19.98 20.70
N THR A 226 -4.38 20.66 19.59
CA THR A 226 -5.34 21.77 19.56
C THR A 226 -6.73 21.36 19.12
N THR A 227 -6.89 20.81 17.91
CA THR A 227 -8.19 20.46 17.35
C THR A 227 -8.15 19.21 16.48
N GLU A 228 -9.26 18.55 16.38
CA GLU A 228 -9.47 17.38 15.55
C GLU A 228 -10.74 17.54 14.71
N GLN A 229 -10.64 17.21 13.42
CA GLN A 229 -11.74 17.33 12.48
C GLN A 229 -11.92 16.02 11.70
N TYR A 230 -13.13 15.48 11.68
CA TYR A 230 -13.44 14.20 11.04
C TYR A 230 -14.56 14.33 10.01
N PRO A 231 -14.24 14.77 8.76
CA PRO A 231 -15.19 14.72 7.64
C PRO A 231 -15.55 13.27 7.29
N GLY A 232 -16.83 13.03 6.97
CA GLY A 232 -17.25 11.73 6.45
C GLY A 232 -16.61 11.40 5.11
N LEU A 233 -16.46 10.11 4.79
CA LEU A 233 -15.96 9.69 3.48
C LEU A 233 -16.81 10.27 2.34
N GLU A 234 -16.16 10.54 1.21
CA GLU A 234 -16.76 11.18 0.03
C GLU A 234 -17.36 12.57 0.32
N THR A 235 -16.80 13.28 1.31
CA THR A 235 -17.16 14.66 1.59
C THR A 235 -16.74 15.56 0.43
N GLY A 236 -17.69 16.19 -0.25
CA GLY A 236 -17.42 17.10 -1.37
C GLY A 236 -17.04 18.53 -0.94
N ASP A 237 -17.24 18.91 0.34
CA ASP A 237 -16.97 20.25 0.88
C ASP A 237 -16.17 20.16 2.18
N TYR A 238 -14.88 20.40 2.07
CA TYR A 238 -13.93 20.44 3.19
C TYR A 238 -13.82 21.83 3.84
N SER A 239 -14.38 22.89 3.23
CA SER A 239 -14.23 24.28 3.68
C SER A 239 -14.58 24.49 5.17
N PRO A 240 -15.63 23.87 5.75
CA PRO A 240 -15.92 24.02 7.18
C PRO A 240 -14.83 23.45 8.09
N TYR A 241 -14.27 22.30 7.71
CA TYR A 241 -13.22 21.59 8.48
C TYR A 241 -11.87 22.32 8.35
N ILE A 242 -11.51 22.73 7.14
CA ILE A 242 -10.32 23.57 6.85
C ILE A 242 -10.37 24.84 7.69
N SER A 243 -11.50 25.58 7.67
CA SER A 243 -11.66 26.79 8.46
C SER A 243 -11.55 26.53 9.96
N ALA A 244 -12.10 25.42 10.46
CA ALA A 244 -12.05 25.08 11.88
C ALA A 244 -10.62 24.77 12.35
N VAL A 245 -9.79 24.14 11.53
CA VAL A 245 -8.36 23.92 11.83
C VAL A 245 -7.59 25.23 11.76
N MET A 246 -7.75 26.01 10.67
CA MET A 246 -7.04 27.27 10.48
C MET A 246 -7.38 28.34 11.54
N ASP A 247 -8.60 28.32 12.11
CA ASP A 247 -9.03 29.23 13.16
C ASP A 247 -8.27 28.99 14.51
N GLU A 248 -7.72 27.80 14.72
CA GLU A 248 -6.89 27.45 15.89
C GLU A 248 -5.40 27.78 15.69
N GLU A 249 -5.01 28.16 14.47
CA GLU A 249 -3.63 28.55 14.09
C GLU A 249 -2.55 27.53 14.53
N PRO A 250 -2.71 26.18 14.30
CA PRO A 250 -1.68 25.23 14.67
C PRO A 250 -0.41 25.39 13.83
N ASP A 251 0.74 25.03 14.38
CA ASP A 251 2.03 25.01 13.66
C ASP A 251 2.06 23.84 12.66
N GLY A 252 1.47 22.69 13.04
CA GLY A 252 1.47 21.49 12.24
C GLY A 252 0.12 20.75 12.22
N VAL A 253 -0.13 20.04 11.13
CA VAL A 253 -1.33 19.19 10.97
C VAL A 253 -0.91 17.82 10.46
N ILE A 254 -1.39 16.74 11.11
CA ILE A 254 -1.30 15.41 10.54
C ILE A 254 -2.61 15.03 9.87
N THR A 255 -2.56 14.46 8.66
CA THR A 255 -3.76 14.07 7.91
C THR A 255 -3.62 12.68 7.29
N PRO A 256 -4.56 11.75 7.60
CA PRO A 256 -4.70 10.46 6.95
C PRO A 256 -5.77 10.47 5.84
N LEU A 257 -6.07 11.60 5.24
CA LEU A 257 -6.96 11.64 4.07
C LEU A 257 -6.32 10.89 2.89
N TRP A 258 -7.13 10.20 2.09
CA TRP A 258 -6.68 9.34 1.01
C TRP A 258 -7.68 9.28 -0.15
N GLY A 259 -7.26 8.77 -1.30
CA GLY A 259 -8.10 8.66 -2.49
C GLY A 259 -8.65 10.01 -2.97
N ALA A 260 -9.89 10.01 -3.45
CA ALA A 260 -10.55 11.23 -3.94
C ALA A 260 -10.80 12.28 -2.83
N ASP A 261 -10.88 11.85 -1.57
CA ASP A 261 -11.02 12.75 -0.43
C ASP A 261 -9.76 13.59 -0.22
N LEU A 262 -8.57 12.99 -0.35
CA LEU A 262 -7.30 13.71 -0.31
C LEU A 262 -7.20 14.74 -1.44
N THR A 263 -7.48 14.35 -2.68
CA THR A 263 -7.38 15.29 -3.82
C THR A 263 -8.38 16.43 -3.72
N THR A 264 -9.57 16.16 -3.17
CA THR A 264 -10.59 17.19 -2.91
C THR A 264 -10.15 18.16 -1.80
N PHE A 265 -9.59 17.61 -0.71
CA PHE A 265 -9.03 18.41 0.37
C PHE A 265 -7.88 19.30 -0.13
N LEU A 266 -6.90 18.74 -0.84
CA LEU A 266 -5.74 19.48 -1.37
C LEU A 266 -6.18 20.70 -2.19
N GLY A 267 -7.13 20.54 -3.12
CA GLY A 267 -7.61 21.65 -3.93
C GLY A 267 -8.30 22.75 -3.10
N GLN A 268 -9.10 22.36 -2.10
CA GLN A 268 -9.80 23.34 -1.25
C GLN A 268 -8.88 23.97 -0.20
N ALA A 269 -7.87 23.23 0.28
CA ALA A 269 -6.84 23.73 1.18
C ALA A 269 -5.95 24.78 0.48
N GLU A 270 -5.52 24.52 -0.76
CA GLU A 270 -4.80 25.48 -1.59
C GLU A 270 -5.63 26.76 -1.80
N ASP A 271 -6.90 26.64 -2.21
CA ASP A 271 -7.80 27.77 -2.41
C ASP A 271 -8.04 28.57 -1.12
N ALA A 272 -8.01 27.94 0.05
CA ALA A 272 -8.16 28.58 1.35
C ALA A 272 -6.88 29.23 1.88
N GLY A 273 -5.72 28.97 1.29
CA GLY A 273 -4.42 29.44 1.74
C GLY A 273 -3.85 28.65 2.92
N TRP A 274 -4.21 27.37 3.03
CA TRP A 274 -3.75 26.43 4.08
C TRP A 274 -2.23 26.37 4.14
N PHE A 275 -1.57 26.10 3.03
CA PHE A 275 -0.12 25.95 2.92
C PHE A 275 0.67 27.27 3.05
N ASP A 276 -0.01 28.41 3.12
CA ASP A 276 0.57 29.71 3.46
C ASP A 276 0.45 30.03 4.96
N GLN A 277 -0.47 29.37 5.68
CA GLN A 277 -0.80 29.65 7.08
C GLN A 277 -0.31 28.55 8.03
N ILE A 278 -0.44 27.28 7.64
CA ILE A 278 0.04 26.10 8.41
C ILE A 278 1.48 25.83 7.96
N ASP A 279 2.41 25.86 8.91
CA ASP A 279 3.83 25.74 8.60
C ASP A 279 4.21 24.33 8.14
N HIS A 280 3.52 23.28 8.62
CA HIS A 280 3.80 21.88 8.29
C HIS A 280 2.53 21.04 8.16
N THR A 281 2.42 20.28 7.06
CA THR A 281 1.38 19.25 6.90
C THR A 281 2.04 17.88 6.74
N LEU A 282 1.69 16.94 7.62
CA LEU A 282 2.16 15.56 7.58
C LEU A 282 1.07 14.68 6.95
N PHE A 283 1.32 14.20 5.74
CA PHE A 283 0.43 13.27 5.04
C PHE A 283 0.82 11.84 5.37
N SER A 284 0.00 11.12 6.11
CA SER A 284 0.34 9.76 6.52
C SER A 284 0.17 8.71 5.40
N VAL A 285 -0.40 9.10 4.25
CA VAL A 285 -0.63 8.23 3.09
C VAL A 285 -1.00 9.05 1.84
N GLY A 286 -0.84 8.46 0.66
CA GLY A 286 -1.46 8.94 -0.58
C GLY A 286 -0.74 10.07 -1.30
N MET A 287 0.49 10.38 -0.91
CA MET A 287 1.35 11.38 -1.55
C MET A 287 2.50 10.71 -2.31
N GLY A 288 3.40 11.52 -2.90
CA GLY A 288 4.46 10.99 -3.74
C GLY A 288 3.89 10.29 -4.98
N THR A 289 4.37 9.11 -5.30
CA THR A 289 3.90 8.33 -6.47
C THR A 289 2.46 7.87 -6.38
N ASP A 290 1.86 7.88 -5.18
CA ASP A 290 0.47 7.49 -4.95
C ASP A 290 -0.53 8.59 -5.36
N LEU A 291 -0.06 9.84 -5.49
CA LEU A 291 -0.86 10.97 -5.93
C LEU A 291 -0.67 11.18 -7.43
N PRO A 292 -1.72 11.04 -8.27
CA PRO A 292 -1.60 11.28 -9.69
C PRO A 292 -1.04 12.67 -10.00
N ALA A 293 -0.02 12.74 -10.84
CA ALA A 293 0.58 14.02 -11.26
C ALA A 293 -0.41 14.90 -12.04
N ASP A 294 -1.35 14.28 -12.74
CA ASP A 294 -2.38 14.95 -13.53
C ASP A 294 -3.57 15.36 -12.67
N GLY A 295 -3.71 16.67 -12.41
CA GLY A 295 -4.91 17.28 -11.85
C GLY A 295 -5.00 17.35 -10.33
N SER A 296 -3.97 16.94 -9.62
CA SER A 296 -3.84 17.16 -8.17
C SER A 296 -2.89 18.33 -7.89
N PRO A 297 -3.18 19.21 -6.91
CA PRO A 297 -2.23 20.21 -6.48
C PRO A 297 -0.94 19.54 -5.97
N LEU A 298 0.20 19.98 -6.48
CA LEU A 298 1.49 19.60 -5.93
C LEU A 298 1.81 20.51 -4.75
N VAL A 299 1.96 19.94 -3.57
CA VAL A 299 2.30 20.67 -2.33
C VAL A 299 3.77 20.41 -1.99
N GLU A 300 4.67 20.95 -2.85
CA GLU A 300 6.11 20.80 -2.67
C GLU A 300 6.57 21.32 -1.31
N GLY A 301 7.42 20.56 -0.66
CA GLY A 301 8.02 20.91 0.62
C GLY A 301 7.26 20.38 1.84
N GLU A 302 6.04 19.90 1.68
CA GLU A 302 5.28 19.22 2.74
C GLU A 302 5.82 17.80 2.97
N HIS A 303 5.52 17.23 4.15
CA HIS A 303 6.03 15.91 4.55
C HIS A 303 4.99 14.83 4.31
N ALA A 304 5.44 13.69 3.79
CA ALA A 304 4.54 12.56 3.57
C ALA A 304 5.20 11.22 3.85
N SER A 305 4.38 10.24 4.24
CA SER A 305 4.83 8.86 4.29
C SER A 305 4.39 8.09 3.06
N THR A 306 5.16 7.04 2.77
CA THR A 306 4.78 5.99 1.83
C THR A 306 5.18 4.63 2.39
N ARG A 307 4.55 3.56 1.90
CA ARG A 307 4.87 2.18 2.27
C ARG A 307 5.78 1.50 1.26
N TYR A 308 6.08 2.18 0.18
CA TYR A 308 7.03 1.81 -0.83
C TYR A 308 7.55 3.09 -1.51
N ASP A 309 8.85 3.19 -1.67
CA ASP A 309 9.48 4.23 -2.46
C ASP A 309 10.25 3.61 -3.63
N PRO A 310 10.05 4.08 -4.88
CA PRO A 310 10.69 3.48 -6.04
C PRO A 310 12.21 3.68 -6.10
N PHE A 311 12.78 4.49 -5.23
CA PHE A 311 14.21 4.80 -5.18
C PHE A 311 14.90 4.31 -3.91
N GLU A 312 14.12 3.97 -2.85
CA GLU A 312 14.58 3.44 -1.58
C GLU A 312 13.90 2.09 -1.24
N PRO A 313 14.67 1.07 -0.85
CA PRO A 313 16.14 1.02 -0.81
C PRO A 313 16.76 0.96 -2.22
N ASP A 314 17.98 1.50 -2.39
CA ASP A 314 18.74 1.41 -3.63
C ASP A 314 19.31 -0.01 -3.82
N THR A 315 18.42 -0.93 -4.24
CA THR A 315 18.74 -2.35 -4.51
C THR A 315 18.46 -2.71 -5.96
N ASP A 316 19.06 -3.83 -6.41
CA ASP A 316 18.81 -4.35 -7.76
C ASP A 316 17.34 -4.80 -7.91
N GLU A 317 16.73 -5.35 -6.86
CA GLU A 317 15.33 -5.80 -6.81
C GLU A 317 14.37 -4.62 -6.97
N ASN A 318 14.56 -3.53 -6.20
CA ASN A 318 13.73 -2.34 -6.30
C ASN A 318 13.87 -1.67 -7.67
N SER A 319 15.10 -1.51 -8.14
CA SER A 319 15.36 -0.93 -9.46
C SER A 319 14.75 -1.75 -10.59
N SER A 320 14.81 -3.09 -10.50
CA SER A 320 14.23 -3.99 -11.50
C SER A 320 12.69 -3.88 -11.54
N PHE A 321 12.04 -3.90 -10.37
CA PHE A 321 10.58 -3.73 -10.29
C PHE A 321 10.15 -2.37 -10.83
N ARG A 322 10.78 -1.28 -10.40
CA ARG A 322 10.51 0.08 -10.89
C ARG A 322 10.62 0.19 -12.41
N GLU A 323 11.74 -0.31 -12.99
CA GLU A 323 11.98 -0.22 -14.42
C GLU A 323 10.98 -1.06 -15.22
N GLN A 324 10.65 -2.27 -14.77
CA GLN A 324 9.68 -3.13 -15.45
C GLN A 324 8.27 -2.54 -15.38
N TYR A 325 7.88 -2.03 -14.21
CA TYR A 325 6.59 -1.38 -14.04
C TYR A 325 6.47 -0.14 -14.94
N TYR A 326 7.50 0.70 -14.96
CA TYR A 326 7.53 1.90 -15.81
C TYR A 326 7.51 1.57 -17.30
N ASP A 327 8.25 0.54 -17.72
CA ASP A 327 8.26 0.09 -19.12
C ASP A 327 6.89 -0.40 -19.59
N GLU A 328 6.09 -0.99 -18.71
CA GLU A 328 4.76 -1.52 -19.07
C GLU A 328 3.65 -0.47 -18.95
N TYR A 329 3.69 0.40 -17.93
CA TYR A 329 2.58 1.31 -17.59
C TYR A 329 2.86 2.80 -17.82
N ASP A 330 4.11 3.19 -18.18
CA ASP A 330 4.54 4.58 -18.38
C ASP A 330 4.28 5.47 -17.14
N ASN A 331 4.44 4.87 -15.95
CA ASN A 331 4.25 5.51 -14.64
C ASN A 331 5.16 4.83 -13.60
N LEU A 332 5.56 5.56 -12.56
CA LEU A 332 6.24 4.96 -11.42
C LEU A 332 5.27 4.09 -10.59
N PRO A 333 5.76 2.97 -10.03
CA PRO A 333 4.91 2.13 -9.19
C PRO A 333 4.54 2.83 -7.88
N THR A 334 3.31 2.59 -7.43
CA THR A 334 2.76 3.02 -6.16
C THR A 334 2.98 1.96 -5.08
N TYR A 335 2.75 2.30 -3.80
CA TYR A 335 2.76 1.28 -2.74
C TYR A 335 1.65 0.23 -2.91
N ASN A 336 0.54 0.60 -3.58
CA ASN A 336 -0.54 -0.34 -3.88
C ASN A 336 -0.09 -1.39 -4.90
N ALA A 337 0.63 -0.95 -5.93
CA ALA A 337 1.19 -1.85 -6.93
C ALA A 337 2.24 -2.78 -6.31
N GLU A 338 3.17 -2.23 -5.53
CA GLU A 338 4.24 -3.01 -4.90
C GLU A 338 3.69 -4.02 -3.88
N GLY A 339 2.78 -3.60 -2.99
CA GLY A 339 2.19 -4.47 -1.99
C GLY A 339 1.46 -5.68 -2.60
N ALA A 340 0.77 -5.47 -3.72
CA ALA A 340 0.09 -6.53 -4.46
C ALA A 340 1.06 -7.43 -5.24
N TYR A 341 2.08 -6.85 -5.90
CA TYR A 341 3.18 -7.58 -6.53
C TYR A 341 3.86 -8.51 -5.52
N ARG A 342 4.26 -7.96 -4.39
CA ARG A 342 4.91 -8.70 -3.30
C ARG A 342 4.04 -9.80 -2.71
N ALA A 343 2.72 -9.59 -2.59
CA ALA A 343 1.81 -10.61 -2.09
C ALA A 343 1.83 -11.89 -2.95
N VAL A 344 1.88 -11.76 -4.28
CA VAL A 344 1.98 -12.91 -5.19
C VAL A 344 3.32 -13.62 -5.03
N TYR A 345 4.42 -12.89 -4.89
CA TYR A 345 5.74 -13.48 -4.64
C TYR A 345 5.87 -14.14 -3.27
N LEU A 346 5.18 -13.64 -2.25
CA LEU A 346 5.08 -14.30 -0.94
C LEU A 346 4.36 -15.64 -1.05
N TYR A 347 3.23 -15.69 -1.74
CA TYR A 347 2.55 -16.96 -2.02
C TYR A 347 3.44 -17.91 -2.81
N LYS A 348 4.16 -17.43 -3.83
CA LYS A 348 5.13 -18.23 -4.56
C LYS A 348 6.15 -18.84 -3.62
N GLY A 349 6.82 -18.04 -2.80
CA GLY A 349 7.85 -18.52 -1.86
C GLY A 349 7.29 -19.49 -0.82
N ALA A 350 6.09 -19.24 -0.31
CA ALA A 350 5.44 -20.13 0.65
C ALA A 350 5.07 -21.48 0.04
N ILE A 351 4.45 -21.49 -1.15
CA ILE A 351 4.07 -22.74 -1.85
C ILE A 351 5.31 -23.56 -2.21
N GLU A 352 6.36 -22.95 -2.78
CA GLU A 352 7.61 -23.64 -3.11
C GLU A 352 8.31 -24.20 -1.86
N SER A 353 8.25 -23.49 -0.74
CA SER A 353 8.84 -23.95 0.54
C SER A 353 8.05 -25.09 1.17
N ALA A 354 6.71 -24.98 1.19
CA ALA A 354 5.81 -25.97 1.75
C ALA A 354 5.67 -27.22 0.84
N GLY A 355 5.85 -27.04 -0.49
CA GLY A 355 5.50 -28.04 -1.50
C GLY A 355 3.99 -28.36 -1.52
N SER A 356 3.15 -27.38 -1.14
CA SER A 356 1.71 -27.55 -0.95
C SER A 356 1.01 -26.19 -1.06
N THR A 357 -0.25 -26.20 -1.51
CA THR A 357 -1.19 -25.06 -1.44
C THR A 357 -2.16 -25.21 -0.25
N GLY A 358 -1.97 -26.22 0.59
CA GLY A 358 -2.81 -26.43 1.77
C GLY A 358 -2.75 -25.24 2.75
N PRO A 359 -3.91 -24.77 3.26
CA PRO A 359 -3.95 -23.59 4.12
C PRO A 359 -3.07 -23.69 5.36
N ASP A 360 -3.08 -24.83 6.06
CA ASP A 360 -2.30 -25.02 7.28
C ASP A 360 -0.79 -24.98 7.00
N GLU A 361 -0.34 -25.59 5.89
CA GLU A 361 1.06 -25.59 5.45
C GLU A 361 1.51 -24.18 5.03
N LEU A 362 0.63 -23.41 4.39
CA LEU A 362 0.92 -22.02 4.02
C LEU A 362 1.04 -21.12 5.26
N VAL A 363 0.13 -21.24 6.22
CA VAL A 363 0.18 -20.50 7.49
C VAL A 363 1.48 -20.82 8.25
N GLU A 364 1.83 -22.11 8.40
CA GLU A 364 3.09 -22.51 9.04
C GLU A 364 4.30 -21.90 8.34
N THR A 365 4.27 -21.84 7.01
CA THR A 365 5.38 -21.28 6.21
C THR A 365 5.47 -19.77 6.29
N PHE A 366 4.33 -19.07 6.26
CA PHE A 366 4.32 -17.60 6.39
C PHE A 366 4.76 -17.12 7.78
N THR A 367 4.47 -17.90 8.83
CA THR A 367 4.84 -17.53 10.21
C THR A 367 6.37 -17.43 10.33
N GLY A 368 6.86 -16.21 10.59
CA GLY A 368 8.30 -15.92 10.69
C GLY A 368 9.07 -15.98 9.36
N MET A 369 8.38 -16.06 8.21
CA MET A 369 8.99 -16.09 6.89
C MET A 369 9.86 -14.85 6.67
N GLU A 370 11.09 -15.07 6.19
CA GLU A 370 11.97 -14.01 5.69
C GLU A 370 11.74 -13.83 4.19
N HIS A 371 11.73 -12.60 3.71
CA HIS A 371 11.55 -12.27 2.31
C HIS A 371 12.47 -11.11 1.91
N SER A 372 12.92 -11.14 0.65
CA SER A 372 13.64 -10.06 -0.01
C SER A 372 12.86 -9.63 -1.25
N GLY A 373 12.72 -8.32 -1.45
CA GLY A 373 11.94 -7.76 -2.55
C GLY A 373 12.17 -6.26 -2.73
N PRO A 374 11.28 -5.56 -3.46
CA PRO A 374 11.46 -4.14 -3.75
C PRO A 374 11.60 -3.25 -2.52
N VAL A 375 10.95 -3.58 -1.40
CA VAL A 375 11.09 -2.86 -0.13
C VAL A 375 12.31 -3.29 0.70
N GLY A 376 13.20 -4.12 0.15
CA GLY A 376 14.34 -4.70 0.85
C GLY A 376 14.02 -5.99 1.60
N ASP A 377 14.88 -6.31 2.57
CA ASP A 377 14.75 -7.52 3.39
C ASP A 377 13.84 -7.26 4.58
N TYR A 378 12.90 -8.16 4.83
CA TYR A 378 12.04 -8.12 6.00
C TYR A 378 11.60 -9.53 6.41
N ARG A 379 10.95 -9.64 7.56
CA ARG A 379 10.34 -10.88 8.02
C ARG A 379 8.97 -10.61 8.66
N PHE A 380 8.14 -11.64 8.70
CA PHE A 380 6.94 -11.60 9.53
C PHE A 380 7.29 -11.86 11.00
N ASN A 381 6.69 -11.08 11.89
CA ASN A 381 6.73 -11.36 13.31
C ASN A 381 5.94 -12.65 13.60
N GLU A 382 6.53 -13.58 14.38
CA GLU A 382 5.94 -14.88 14.66
C GLU A 382 4.69 -14.81 15.56
N GLU A 383 4.49 -13.72 16.31
CA GLU A 383 3.39 -13.55 17.25
C GLU A 383 2.20 -12.79 16.61
N THR A 384 2.50 -11.82 15.74
CA THR A 384 1.51 -10.91 15.18
C THR A 384 1.27 -11.10 13.69
N ASN A 385 2.10 -11.86 12.98
CA ASN A 385 2.09 -11.99 11.51
C ASN A 385 2.23 -10.65 10.76
N GLN A 386 2.76 -9.62 11.42
CA GLN A 386 3.07 -8.32 10.83
C GLN A 386 4.46 -8.33 10.22
N ALA A 387 4.59 -7.81 9.00
CA ALA A 387 5.90 -7.58 8.38
C ALA A 387 6.68 -6.50 9.12
N THR A 388 7.97 -6.77 9.40
CA THR A 388 8.87 -5.80 10.04
C THR A 388 9.54 -4.93 8.98
N VAL A 389 8.76 -4.07 8.34
CA VAL A 389 9.22 -3.10 7.34
C VAL A 389 9.49 -1.73 7.98
N PRO A 390 10.45 -0.95 7.47
CA PRO A 390 10.72 0.39 8.00
C PRO A 390 9.58 1.37 7.71
N SER A 391 9.52 2.46 8.46
CA SER A 391 8.68 3.61 8.15
C SER A 391 9.43 4.54 7.21
N ILE A 392 8.81 4.92 6.10
CA ILE A 392 9.41 5.79 5.07
C ILE A 392 8.66 7.12 5.08
N TRP A 393 9.39 8.19 5.31
CA TRP A 393 8.90 9.56 5.24
C TRP A 393 9.79 10.38 4.33
N GLY A 394 9.25 11.38 3.68
CA GLY A 394 10.04 12.25 2.82
C GLY A 394 9.34 13.57 2.54
N THR A 395 10.02 14.43 1.82
CA THR A 395 9.50 15.71 1.38
C THR A 395 8.85 15.56 0.00
N VAL A 396 7.64 16.06 -0.13
CA VAL A 396 6.91 16.04 -1.41
C VAL A 396 7.65 16.88 -2.45
N SER A 397 7.94 16.30 -3.59
CA SER A 397 8.68 16.88 -4.70
C SER A 397 8.17 16.39 -6.05
N TYR A 398 8.64 17.00 -7.14
CA TYR A 398 8.37 16.56 -8.50
C TYR A 398 9.67 16.21 -9.23
N ASP A 399 9.71 15.03 -9.84
CA ASP A 399 10.84 14.57 -10.62
C ASP A 399 10.60 14.79 -12.12
N ASP A 400 11.41 15.66 -12.73
CA ASP A 400 11.32 15.99 -14.16
C ASP A 400 11.75 14.83 -15.08
N GLU A 401 12.58 13.88 -14.60
CA GLU A 401 13.06 12.74 -15.40
C GLU A 401 11.98 11.67 -15.54
N TRP A 402 11.24 11.42 -14.45
CA TRP A 402 10.15 10.44 -14.40
C TRP A 402 8.78 11.05 -14.65
N GLU A 403 8.68 12.39 -14.76
CA GLU A 403 7.44 13.16 -14.92
C GLU A 403 6.40 12.77 -13.85
N SER A 404 6.85 12.57 -12.58
CA SER A 404 6.03 12.06 -11.48
C SER A 404 6.23 12.82 -10.18
N ASN A 405 5.21 12.80 -9.32
CA ASN A 405 5.36 13.19 -7.94
C ASN A 405 6.20 12.12 -7.21
N VAL A 406 7.11 12.54 -6.35
CA VAL A 406 8.01 11.69 -5.59
C VAL A 406 8.18 12.21 -4.16
N LEU A 407 8.85 11.46 -3.32
CA LEU A 407 9.37 11.94 -2.03
C LEU A 407 10.90 12.11 -2.17
N ASP A 408 11.40 13.33 -1.98
CA ASP A 408 12.85 13.62 -2.03
C ASP A 408 13.18 14.89 -1.23
N PRO A 409 14.03 14.84 -0.19
CA PRO A 409 14.72 13.64 0.32
C PRO A 409 13.79 12.67 1.06
N VAL A 410 14.23 11.42 1.18
CA VAL A 410 13.56 10.37 1.96
C VAL A 410 14.34 10.06 3.23
N ASP A 411 13.63 9.93 4.34
CA ASP A 411 14.12 9.44 5.63
C ASP A 411 13.49 8.08 5.93
N VAL A 412 14.33 7.11 6.32
CA VAL A 412 13.92 5.75 6.64
C VAL A 412 14.10 5.50 8.13
N TYR A 413 13.00 5.31 8.84
CA TYR A 413 13.00 5.02 10.28
C TYR A 413 12.84 3.53 10.53
N GLU A 414 13.76 2.95 11.31
CA GLU A 414 13.63 1.56 11.76
C GLU A 414 12.38 1.45 12.66
N ALA A 415 11.41 0.62 12.23
CA ALA A 415 10.13 0.43 12.91
C ALA A 415 9.92 -1.04 13.29
N THR A 416 10.95 -1.63 13.97
CA THR A 416 10.87 -2.99 14.53
C THR A 416 9.91 -3.03 15.74
N PRO A 417 9.41 -4.22 16.12
CA PRO A 417 8.54 -4.38 17.29
C PRO A 417 9.11 -3.75 18.56
N ASP A 418 10.39 -3.95 18.84
CA ASP A 418 11.05 -3.38 20.02
C ASP A 418 11.04 -1.84 19.98
N VAL A 419 11.36 -1.26 18.83
CA VAL A 419 11.43 0.20 18.64
C VAL A 419 10.04 0.83 18.76
N VAL A 420 9.03 0.26 18.10
CA VAL A 420 7.66 0.77 18.13
C VAL A 420 7.06 0.65 19.52
N ASN A 421 7.22 -0.50 20.17
CA ASN A 421 6.71 -0.72 21.54
C ASN A 421 7.38 0.18 22.57
N ASP A 422 8.72 0.37 22.48
CA ASP A 422 9.46 1.29 23.36
C ASP A 422 8.98 2.74 23.16
N ALA A 423 8.69 3.13 21.92
CA ALA A 423 8.21 4.47 21.59
C ALA A 423 6.75 4.73 22.02
N LEU A 424 5.89 3.70 22.04
CA LEU A 424 4.53 3.81 22.60
C LEU A 424 4.55 3.97 24.14
N GLY A 425 5.61 3.51 24.82
CA GLY A 425 5.81 3.70 26.23
C GLY A 425 4.71 3.05 27.09
N ASP A 426 4.06 3.86 27.96
CA ASP A 426 3.01 3.40 28.88
C ASP A 426 1.59 3.50 28.26
N SER A 427 1.46 3.67 26.93
CA SER A 427 0.18 3.71 26.25
C SER A 427 -0.56 2.37 26.34
N ASP A 428 -1.89 2.40 26.51
CA ASP A 428 -2.74 1.21 26.47
C ASP A 428 -3.07 0.76 25.02
N LEU A 429 -2.56 1.48 23.99
CA LEU A 429 -2.79 1.16 22.58
C LEU A 429 -1.89 0.01 22.13
N PRO A 430 -2.43 -1.02 21.45
CA PRO A 430 -1.63 -2.13 20.94
C PRO A 430 -0.82 -1.71 19.71
N SER A 431 0.40 -2.15 19.59
CA SER A 431 1.23 -1.85 18.42
C SER A 431 0.87 -2.68 17.18
N GLY A 432 0.45 -3.92 17.37
CA GLY A 432 0.16 -4.85 16.28
C GLY A 432 1.37 -5.19 15.39
N VAL A 433 2.63 -4.96 15.88
CA VAL A 433 3.88 -5.24 15.15
C VAL A 433 4.58 -6.51 15.60
#